data_1941540dfe1c7dc0b6b45fb1d91eba2f
#
_entry.id   1941540dfe1c7dc0b6b45fb1d91eba2f
#
_cell.length_a   1.000
_cell.length_b   1.000
_cell.length_c   1.000
_cell.angle_alpha   90.00
_cell.angle_beta   90.00
_cell.angle_gamma   90.00
#
_symmetry.space_group_name_H-M   'P 1'
#
loop_
_entity.id
_entity.type
_entity.pdbx_description
1 polymer ?
#
loop_
_entity_poly.entity_id
_entity_poly.type
_entity_poly.pdbx_seq_one_letter_code
_entity_poly.pdbx_strand_id
1 'polypeptide(L)'
;MFSILRQSAAYWVAMASFRKQRERCKRYTYGDQWHDRICVDGQWMREEDYIRQQGNEPLKNNLIRRLVRNVIGLYRQQHTASLSPQVEPSSSPSLGGGQGEVSPSPSLGGGQGGVIEGQGEALEVSARTLEEFLISGLAVLRQSWGTRRGITGCWTDIVAPDSFFVDTFARDPSGWDISCIGELHDMPFSVLCRHFASSPDDVQRLQRVYNVVDYDDRLADVCELFGQQSPAIDFFHARGNLCRVVEVWRLEQQQRYRCHDTATGELYQVSADDYPSMVVAENERRLNIGRRHGKRREEVALIHAKWFIAEQWHYYFLTPFGDVLSQGVSPYTDGGHPYVFKAYPFIDGEIHSFVADLIDQQRYTNRLITLYDWIMRSSAKGVLLVPEESIPDGYSLVDIADEWARFNGVIAIRTKNGAQMPQQVAMNATNVGIKDLLQTQLDFFEDISGVAGVLQGKRDGNSNNASLFAYQTNNATLSLLDIIETFQSFIDEVALKKQRLQQQFGGKG
;
A
#
# COMPACT_ATOMS: atom_id res chain seq x y z
N MET A 1 23.78 14.09 11.15
CA MET A 1 23.08 12.86 10.81
C MET A 1 21.98 12.48 11.81
N PHE A 2 22.25 12.50 13.12
CA PHE A 2 21.21 12.22 14.12
C PHE A 2 19.96 13.11 14.01
N SER A 3 20.08 14.38 13.64
CA SER A 3 18.92 15.25 13.42
C SER A 3 18.02 14.79 12.27
N ILE A 4 18.63 14.29 11.17
CA ILE A 4 17.90 13.75 10.01
C ILE A 4 17.17 12.47 10.44
N LEU A 5 17.88 11.56 11.10
CA LEU A 5 17.32 10.30 11.59
C LEU A 5 16.16 10.54 12.57
N ARG A 6 16.34 11.50 13.50
CA ARG A 6 15.30 11.89 14.45
C ARG A 6 14.05 12.44 13.77
N GLN A 7 14.22 13.32 12.79
CA GLN A 7 13.11 13.89 12.03
C GLN A 7 12.38 12.80 11.22
N SER A 8 13.13 11.91 10.57
CA SER A 8 12.56 10.79 9.82
C SER A 8 11.77 9.83 10.73
N ALA A 9 12.31 9.54 11.93
CA ALA A 9 11.61 8.74 12.93
C ALA A 9 10.31 9.43 13.41
N ALA A 10 10.32 10.76 13.60
CA ALA A 10 9.12 11.51 13.96
C ALA A 10 8.04 11.42 12.86
N TYR A 11 8.40 11.56 11.59
CA TYR A 11 7.47 11.41 10.48
C TYR A 11 6.92 10.00 10.38
N TRP A 12 7.78 9.00 10.55
CA TRP A 12 7.33 7.61 10.56
C TRP A 12 6.38 7.32 11.74
N VAL A 13 6.65 7.82 12.93
CA VAL A 13 5.76 7.70 14.11
C VAL A 13 4.43 8.41 13.89
N ALA A 14 4.42 9.58 13.26
CA ALA A 14 3.19 10.30 12.95
C ALA A 14 2.25 9.50 12.03
N MET A 15 2.78 8.64 11.17
CA MET A 15 2.00 7.72 10.34
C MET A 15 1.57 6.42 11.06
N ALA A 16 1.75 6.30 12.38
CA ALA A 16 1.43 5.07 13.11
C ALA A 16 -0.06 4.72 13.11
N SER A 17 -0.94 5.73 13.19
CA SER A 17 -2.40 5.54 13.07
C SER A 17 -2.79 4.97 11.72
N PHE A 18 -2.23 5.52 10.64
CA PHE A 18 -2.42 5.03 9.28
C PHE A 18 -1.95 3.57 9.14
N ARG A 19 -0.75 3.21 9.61
CA ARG A 19 -0.25 1.83 9.55
C ARG A 19 -1.13 0.85 10.32
N LYS A 20 -1.62 1.26 11.50
CA LYS A 20 -2.55 0.45 12.30
C LYS A 20 -3.88 0.22 11.57
N GLN A 21 -4.42 1.27 10.94
CA GLN A 21 -5.65 1.16 10.14
C GLN A 21 -5.44 0.28 8.90
N ARG A 22 -4.34 0.48 8.17
CA ARG A 22 -3.96 -0.38 7.04
C ARG A 22 -3.88 -1.84 7.43
N GLU A 23 -3.23 -2.16 8.55
CA GLU A 23 -3.12 -3.54 9.04
C GLU A 23 -4.51 -4.14 9.34
N ARG A 24 -5.40 -3.34 9.92
CA ARG A 24 -6.80 -3.74 10.15
C ARG A 24 -7.50 -4.01 8.81
N CYS A 25 -7.42 -3.10 7.85
CA CYS A 25 -8.02 -3.26 6.51
C CYS A 25 -7.48 -4.50 5.79
N LYS A 26 -6.16 -4.73 5.86
CA LYS A 26 -5.50 -5.91 5.30
C LYS A 26 -6.03 -7.21 5.92
N ARG A 27 -6.13 -7.29 7.26
CA ARG A 27 -6.69 -8.45 7.96
C ARG A 27 -8.12 -8.74 7.50
N TYR A 28 -8.99 -7.72 7.46
CA TYR A 28 -10.37 -7.88 6.99
C TYR A 28 -10.44 -8.35 5.55
N THR A 29 -9.61 -7.81 4.66
CA THR A 29 -9.54 -8.21 3.25
C THR A 29 -9.13 -9.67 3.09
N TYR A 30 -8.15 -10.14 3.88
CA TYR A 30 -7.64 -11.50 3.77
C TYR A 30 -8.30 -12.54 4.68
N GLY A 31 -9.37 -12.15 5.37
CA GLY A 31 -10.27 -13.05 6.07
C GLY A 31 -9.98 -13.25 7.56
N ASP A 32 -9.08 -12.47 8.14
CA ASP A 32 -8.90 -12.40 9.60
C ASP A 32 -9.80 -11.29 10.16
N GLN A 33 -11.11 -11.61 10.29
CA GLN A 33 -12.17 -10.63 10.54
C GLN A 33 -12.67 -10.60 11.99
N TRP A 34 -12.22 -11.53 12.84
CA TRP A 34 -12.65 -11.69 14.22
C TRP A 34 -11.58 -11.33 15.25
N HIS A 35 -10.48 -10.74 14.81
CA HIS A 35 -9.30 -10.43 15.63
C HIS A 35 -9.44 -9.13 16.45
N ASP A 36 -10.45 -8.33 16.15
CA ASP A 36 -10.68 -7.08 16.88
C ASP A 36 -11.00 -7.37 18.34
N ARG A 37 -10.53 -6.50 19.24
CA ARG A 37 -10.76 -6.64 20.66
C ARG A 37 -12.08 -5.98 21.06
N ILE A 38 -12.81 -6.66 21.92
CA ILE A 38 -14.03 -6.15 22.56
C ILE A 38 -13.83 -6.13 24.07
N CYS A 39 -14.48 -5.20 24.75
CA CYS A 39 -14.52 -5.16 26.20
C CYS A 39 -15.81 -5.83 26.68
N VAL A 40 -15.68 -6.94 27.43
CA VAL A 40 -16.79 -7.67 28.05
C VAL A 40 -16.52 -7.72 29.54
N ASP A 41 -17.44 -7.23 30.34
CA ASP A 41 -17.33 -7.20 31.81
C ASP A 41 -16.02 -6.56 32.33
N GLY A 42 -15.52 -5.53 31.60
CA GLY A 42 -14.28 -4.83 31.94
C GLY A 42 -12.99 -5.55 31.51
N GLN A 43 -13.08 -6.69 30.86
CA GLN A 43 -11.92 -7.42 30.30
C GLN A 43 -11.84 -7.28 28.79
N TRP A 44 -10.64 -7.01 28.29
CA TRP A 44 -10.38 -6.94 26.86
C TRP A 44 -10.00 -8.31 26.30
N MET A 45 -10.85 -8.85 25.42
CA MET A 45 -10.60 -10.12 24.74
C MET A 45 -10.80 -10.00 23.23
N ARG A 46 -10.37 -10.99 22.46
CA ARG A 46 -10.69 -11.04 21.03
C ARG A 46 -12.14 -11.40 20.84
N GLU A 47 -12.77 -10.83 19.83
CA GLU A 47 -14.17 -11.12 19.51
C GLU A 47 -14.40 -12.61 19.19
N GLU A 48 -13.40 -13.26 18.56
CA GLU A 48 -13.40 -14.70 18.29
C GLU A 48 -13.48 -15.53 19.58
N ASP A 49 -12.67 -15.19 20.58
CA ASP A 49 -12.62 -15.90 21.85
C ASP A 49 -13.95 -15.75 22.61
N TYR A 50 -14.54 -14.56 22.56
CA TYR A 50 -15.85 -14.31 23.16
C TYR A 50 -16.94 -15.19 22.53
N ILE A 51 -17.00 -15.27 21.19
CA ILE A 51 -18.01 -16.07 20.47
C ILE A 51 -17.83 -17.55 20.81
N ARG A 52 -16.58 -18.04 20.87
CA ARG A 52 -16.28 -19.44 21.26
C ARG A 52 -16.68 -19.74 22.70
N GLN A 53 -16.47 -18.81 23.63
CA GLN A 53 -16.94 -18.94 25.02
C GLN A 53 -18.46 -19.07 25.12
N GLN A 54 -19.20 -18.47 24.18
CA GLN A 54 -20.65 -18.62 24.08
C GLN A 54 -21.11 -19.95 23.42
N GLY A 55 -20.15 -20.86 23.14
CA GLY A 55 -20.45 -22.14 22.48
C GLY A 55 -20.73 -22.03 20.97
N ASN A 56 -20.35 -20.91 20.36
CA ASN A 56 -20.59 -20.67 18.94
C ASN A 56 -19.28 -20.69 18.15
N GLU A 57 -19.37 -21.03 16.86
CA GLU A 57 -18.25 -20.86 15.93
C GLU A 57 -18.40 -19.51 15.21
N PRO A 58 -17.34 -18.69 15.17
CA PRO A 58 -17.36 -17.43 14.44
C PRO A 58 -17.38 -17.70 12.94
N LEU A 59 -18.52 -17.45 12.30
CA LEU A 59 -18.68 -17.59 10.86
C LEU A 59 -18.25 -16.32 10.15
N LYS A 60 -17.68 -16.46 8.96
CA LYS A 60 -17.26 -15.33 8.13
C LYS A 60 -17.70 -15.49 6.69
N ASN A 61 -18.17 -14.38 6.11
CA ASN A 61 -18.44 -14.25 4.69
C ASN A 61 -17.66 -13.06 4.15
N ASN A 62 -16.51 -13.31 3.52
CA ASN A 62 -15.60 -12.26 3.12
C ASN A 62 -16.07 -11.51 1.87
N LEU A 63 -16.93 -10.52 2.06
CA LEU A 63 -17.45 -9.66 0.99
C LEU A 63 -16.40 -8.65 0.51
N ILE A 64 -15.59 -8.10 1.43
CA ILE A 64 -14.54 -7.12 1.11
C ILE A 64 -13.58 -7.66 0.08
N ARG A 65 -13.06 -8.89 0.27
CA ARG A 65 -12.11 -9.49 -0.69
C ARG A 65 -12.71 -9.68 -2.07
N ARG A 66 -13.97 -10.11 -2.13
CA ARG A 66 -14.70 -10.25 -3.39
C ARG A 66 -14.78 -8.92 -4.12
N LEU A 67 -15.07 -7.87 -3.38
CA LEU A 67 -15.24 -6.52 -3.90
C LEU A 67 -13.94 -5.94 -4.43
N VAL A 68 -12.84 -6.02 -3.66
CA VAL A 68 -11.51 -5.61 -4.08
C VAL A 68 -11.10 -6.34 -5.37
N ARG A 69 -11.35 -7.65 -5.47
CA ARG A 69 -11.06 -8.43 -6.68
C ARG A 69 -11.89 -7.97 -7.88
N ASN A 70 -13.15 -7.60 -7.67
CA ASN A 70 -14.00 -7.11 -8.75
C ASN A 70 -13.48 -5.77 -9.31
N VAL A 71 -13.05 -4.84 -8.45
CA VAL A 71 -12.46 -3.57 -8.88
C VAL A 71 -11.15 -3.81 -9.65
N ILE A 72 -10.28 -4.69 -9.17
CA ILE A 72 -9.04 -5.06 -9.87
C ILE A 72 -9.36 -5.73 -11.22
N GLY A 73 -10.38 -6.59 -11.26
CA GLY A 73 -10.84 -7.25 -12.49
C GLY A 73 -11.33 -6.24 -13.53
N LEU A 74 -12.11 -5.24 -13.09
CA LEU A 74 -12.57 -4.14 -13.94
C LEU A 74 -11.40 -3.32 -14.50
N TYR A 75 -10.45 -2.95 -13.65
CA TYR A 75 -9.23 -2.25 -14.06
C TYR A 75 -8.43 -3.04 -15.11
N ARG A 76 -8.21 -4.33 -14.89
CA ARG A 76 -7.51 -5.22 -15.84
C ARG A 76 -8.27 -5.31 -17.17
N GLN A 77 -9.60 -5.45 -17.14
CA GLN A 77 -10.44 -5.52 -18.34
C GLN A 77 -10.33 -4.26 -19.19
N GLN A 78 -10.39 -3.08 -18.57
CA GLN A 78 -10.25 -1.79 -19.28
C GLN A 78 -8.89 -1.68 -19.98
N HIS A 79 -7.80 -2.07 -19.30
CA HIS A 79 -6.44 -1.97 -19.85
C HIS A 79 -6.11 -3.07 -20.86
N THR A 80 -6.72 -4.25 -20.75
CA THR A 80 -6.55 -5.33 -21.74
C THR A 80 -7.34 -5.02 -23.02
N ALA A 81 -8.52 -4.43 -22.92
CA ALA A 81 -9.32 -4.03 -24.08
C ALA A 81 -8.64 -2.94 -24.93
N SER A 82 -7.90 -2.03 -24.30
CA SER A 82 -7.10 -1.00 -25.01
C SER A 82 -5.85 -1.56 -25.71
N LEU A 83 -5.42 -2.77 -25.35
CA LEU A 83 -4.27 -3.46 -25.95
C LEU A 83 -4.64 -4.39 -27.11
N SER A 84 -5.91 -4.74 -27.29
CA SER A 84 -6.37 -5.50 -28.43
C SER A 84 -6.37 -4.61 -29.66
N PRO A 85 -5.64 -4.95 -30.76
CA PRO A 85 -5.76 -4.20 -32.00
C PRO A 85 -7.23 -4.24 -32.41
N GLN A 86 -7.82 -3.08 -32.67
CA GLN A 86 -9.15 -2.97 -33.25
C GLN A 86 -9.10 -3.71 -34.60
N VAL A 87 -9.57 -4.95 -34.60
CA VAL A 87 -9.91 -5.65 -35.86
C VAL A 87 -11.17 -4.97 -36.36
N GLU A 88 -11.00 -4.00 -37.27
CA GLU A 88 -12.14 -3.50 -38.05
C GLU A 88 -12.88 -4.69 -38.67
N PRO A 89 -14.20 -4.73 -38.61
CA PRO A 89 -14.96 -5.78 -39.28
C PRO A 89 -14.82 -5.55 -40.78
N SER A 90 -13.82 -6.22 -41.39
CA SER A 90 -13.74 -6.28 -42.84
C SER A 90 -14.94 -7.04 -43.40
N SER A 91 -15.67 -6.36 -44.23
CA SER A 91 -16.73 -6.81 -45.12
C SER A 91 -16.44 -8.17 -45.75
N SER A 92 -17.47 -9.04 -45.70
CA SER A 92 -17.85 -10.19 -46.52
C SER A 92 -16.80 -10.95 -47.32
N PRO A 93 -16.79 -12.29 -47.22
CA PRO A 93 -15.89 -13.13 -48.01
C PRO A 93 -16.43 -13.37 -49.41
N SER A 94 -15.62 -13.08 -50.42
CA SER A 94 -15.79 -13.69 -51.77
C SER A 94 -15.02 -15.01 -51.79
N LEU A 95 -15.72 -16.06 -52.20
CA LEU A 95 -15.21 -17.37 -52.47
C LEU A 95 -14.18 -17.35 -53.61
N GLY A 96 -13.02 -17.97 -53.40
CA GLY A 96 -12.06 -18.24 -54.46
C GLY A 96 -10.93 -19.14 -53.93
N GLY A 97 -10.91 -20.39 -54.34
CA GLY A 97 -9.99 -21.43 -53.92
C GLY A 97 -8.55 -21.23 -54.44
N GLY A 98 -7.62 -21.92 -53.79
CA GLY A 98 -6.24 -22.04 -54.24
C GLY A 98 -5.31 -22.60 -53.16
N GLN A 99 -4.88 -23.84 -53.32
CA GLN A 99 -3.90 -24.58 -52.53
C GLN A 99 -2.52 -23.91 -52.62
N GLY A 100 -1.73 -23.99 -51.53
CA GLY A 100 -0.31 -23.66 -51.56
C GLY A 100 0.30 -23.68 -50.14
N GLU A 101 0.91 -24.82 -49.77
CA GLU A 101 1.87 -24.93 -48.65
C GLU A 101 3.02 -23.96 -48.87
N VAL A 102 3.42 -23.23 -47.80
CA VAL A 102 4.83 -22.91 -47.50
C VAL A 102 4.97 -22.45 -46.04
N SER A 103 5.83 -23.12 -45.30
CA SER A 103 6.32 -22.77 -43.98
C SER A 103 7.07 -21.43 -43.98
N PRO A 104 6.90 -20.57 -42.96
CA PRO A 104 7.83 -19.47 -42.79
C PRO A 104 8.92 -19.80 -41.76
N SER A 105 10.16 -19.65 -42.23
CA SER A 105 11.39 -19.60 -41.43
C SER A 105 11.43 -18.33 -40.55
N PRO A 106 12.11 -18.35 -39.39
CA PRO A 106 12.24 -17.17 -38.55
C PRO A 106 13.28 -16.22 -39.14
N SER A 107 12.88 -15.01 -39.50
CA SER A 107 13.79 -13.93 -39.86
C SER A 107 14.33 -13.24 -38.59
N LEU A 108 15.65 -13.33 -38.40
CA LEU A 108 16.46 -12.49 -37.53
C LEU A 108 16.44 -11.08 -38.11
N GLY A 109 15.75 -10.16 -37.44
CA GLY A 109 15.84 -8.72 -37.67
C GLY A 109 16.43 -8.07 -36.43
N GLY A 110 17.71 -7.67 -36.49
CA GLY A 110 18.33 -6.82 -35.46
C GLY A 110 17.72 -5.43 -35.49
N GLY A 111 17.21 -4.98 -34.35
CA GLY A 111 16.71 -3.62 -34.11
C GLY A 111 16.86 -3.29 -32.63
N GLN A 112 17.49 -2.17 -32.36
CA GLN A 112 17.86 -1.54 -31.12
C GLN A 112 16.96 -1.91 -29.92
N GLY A 113 17.54 -2.64 -28.94
CA GLY A 113 16.83 -3.13 -27.78
C GLY A 113 16.66 -2.06 -26.69
N GLY A 114 15.54 -1.37 -26.73
CA GLY A 114 14.94 -0.86 -25.50
C GLY A 114 14.33 -2.05 -24.78
N VAL A 115 14.76 -2.35 -23.57
CA VAL A 115 14.16 -3.41 -22.75
C VAL A 115 12.77 -2.96 -22.41
N ILE A 116 11.80 -3.48 -23.13
CA ILE A 116 10.39 -3.40 -22.80
C ILE A 116 10.21 -4.36 -21.63
N GLU A 117 10.00 -3.85 -20.40
CA GLU A 117 9.21 -4.58 -19.41
C GLU A 117 7.98 -5.04 -20.19
N GLY A 118 7.74 -6.34 -20.31
CA GLY A 118 6.61 -6.82 -21.09
C GLY A 118 5.33 -6.15 -20.56
N GLN A 119 4.48 -5.66 -21.44
CA GLN A 119 3.24 -4.95 -21.06
C GLN A 119 2.43 -5.70 -19.99
N GLY A 120 2.55 -7.02 -19.93
CA GLY A 120 1.98 -7.88 -18.91
C GLY A 120 2.58 -7.69 -17.51
N GLU A 121 3.89 -7.43 -17.41
CA GLU A 121 4.56 -7.21 -16.12
C GLU A 121 4.20 -5.84 -15.53
N ALA A 122 4.11 -4.81 -16.37
CA ALA A 122 3.66 -3.48 -15.96
C ALA A 122 2.20 -3.51 -15.47
N LEU A 123 1.31 -4.23 -16.15
CA LEU A 123 -0.09 -4.40 -15.73
C LEU A 123 -0.18 -5.17 -14.41
N GLU A 124 0.69 -6.16 -14.17
CA GLU A 124 0.72 -6.90 -12.91
C GLU A 124 1.17 -6.01 -11.75
N VAL A 125 2.22 -5.21 -11.94
CA VAL A 125 2.68 -4.22 -10.93
C VAL A 125 1.57 -3.23 -10.63
N SER A 126 0.91 -2.67 -11.64
CA SER A 126 -0.21 -1.74 -11.47
C SER A 126 -1.39 -2.37 -10.73
N ALA A 127 -1.76 -3.61 -11.07
CA ALA A 127 -2.86 -4.32 -10.41
C ALA A 127 -2.58 -4.60 -8.93
N ARG A 128 -1.35 -4.99 -8.60
CA ARG A 128 -0.92 -5.20 -7.20
C ARG A 128 -0.87 -3.89 -6.42
N THR A 129 -0.44 -2.83 -7.07
CA THR A 129 -0.43 -1.48 -6.46
C THR A 129 -1.85 -0.97 -6.25
N LEU A 130 -2.78 -1.25 -7.18
CA LEU A 130 -4.20 -0.93 -6.99
C LEU A 130 -4.81 -1.70 -5.82
N GLU A 131 -4.47 -2.98 -5.63
CA GLU A 131 -4.92 -3.75 -4.46
C GLU A 131 -4.48 -3.06 -3.16
N GLU A 132 -3.21 -2.67 -3.06
CA GLU A 132 -2.71 -1.94 -1.89
C GLU A 132 -3.40 -0.58 -1.72
N PHE A 133 -3.62 0.15 -2.81
CA PHE A 133 -4.31 1.45 -2.80
C PHE A 133 -5.75 1.33 -2.27
N LEU A 134 -6.50 0.32 -2.69
CA LEU A 134 -7.85 0.07 -2.16
C LEU A 134 -7.84 -0.30 -0.67
N ILE A 135 -6.83 -1.05 -0.22
CA ILE A 135 -6.71 -1.50 1.17
C ILE A 135 -6.26 -0.36 2.09
N SER A 136 -5.31 0.45 1.67
CA SER A 136 -4.66 1.45 2.53
C SER A 136 -5.02 2.90 2.22
N GLY A 137 -5.49 3.21 1.01
CA GLY A 137 -5.63 4.57 0.51
C GLY A 137 -4.31 5.19 0.04
N LEU A 138 -3.20 4.44 0.04
CA LEU A 138 -1.87 4.90 -0.34
C LEU A 138 -1.24 3.96 -1.36
N ALA A 139 -0.87 4.49 -2.51
CA ALA A 139 -0.04 3.82 -3.50
C ALA A 139 1.36 4.45 -3.52
N VAL A 140 2.41 3.63 -3.49
CA VAL A 140 3.80 4.09 -3.56
C VAL A 140 4.58 3.20 -4.51
N LEU A 141 5.22 3.82 -5.50
CA LEU A 141 6.16 3.14 -6.40
C LEU A 141 7.50 3.87 -6.40
N ARG A 142 8.57 3.10 -6.45
CA ARG A 142 9.94 3.60 -6.57
C ARG A 142 10.45 3.36 -7.98
N GLN A 143 11.00 4.40 -8.60
CA GLN A 143 11.63 4.32 -9.91
C GLN A 143 13.14 4.41 -9.75
N SER A 144 13.87 3.43 -10.28
CA SER A 144 15.33 3.41 -10.20
C SER A 144 15.95 3.01 -11.53
N TRP A 145 17.12 3.56 -11.85
CA TRP A 145 17.92 3.11 -12.98
C TRP A 145 19.04 2.19 -12.50
N GLY A 146 19.19 1.05 -13.12
CA GLY A 146 20.23 0.11 -12.71
C GLY A 146 20.25 -1.18 -13.52
N THR A 147 21.22 -2.04 -13.23
CA THR A 147 21.37 -3.34 -13.88
C THR A 147 20.85 -4.44 -12.94
N ARG A 148 19.82 -5.17 -13.38
CA ARG A 148 19.30 -6.35 -12.68
C ARG A 148 19.31 -7.55 -13.62
N ARG A 149 19.87 -8.67 -13.18
CA ARG A 149 19.98 -9.91 -13.98
C ARG A 149 20.63 -9.70 -15.36
N GLY A 150 21.62 -8.78 -15.44
CA GLY A 150 22.30 -8.45 -16.69
C GLY A 150 21.56 -7.49 -17.62
N ILE A 151 20.38 -7.01 -17.24
CA ILE A 151 19.58 -6.05 -18.02
C ILE A 151 19.69 -4.69 -17.36
N THR A 152 20.17 -3.69 -18.10
CA THR A 152 20.24 -2.30 -17.64
C THR A 152 19.01 -1.54 -18.12
N GLY A 153 18.32 -0.87 -17.19
CA GLY A 153 17.11 -0.13 -17.51
C GLY A 153 16.47 0.55 -16.30
N CYS A 154 15.30 1.09 -16.53
CA CYS A 154 14.46 1.65 -15.48
C CYS A 154 13.64 0.53 -14.81
N TRP A 155 13.73 0.45 -13.50
CA TRP A 155 13.04 -0.55 -12.68
C TRP A 155 12.00 0.12 -11.80
N THR A 156 10.81 -0.51 -11.74
CA THR A 156 9.69 -0.07 -10.91
C THR A 156 9.53 -1.05 -9.76
N ASP A 157 9.68 -0.57 -8.54
CA ASP A 157 9.51 -1.38 -7.32
C ASP A 157 8.29 -0.89 -6.54
N ILE A 158 7.48 -1.83 -6.04
CA ILE A 158 6.36 -1.52 -5.15
C ILE A 158 6.92 -1.30 -3.75
N VAL A 159 6.63 -0.14 -3.17
CA VAL A 159 7.02 0.20 -1.80
C VAL A 159 5.87 -0.14 -0.85
N ALA A 160 6.18 -0.91 0.18
CA ALA A 160 5.20 -1.25 1.20
C ALA A 160 4.91 -0.01 2.08
N PRO A 161 3.63 0.36 2.29
CA PRO A 161 3.30 1.50 3.16
C PRO A 161 3.77 1.37 4.61
N ASP A 162 4.09 0.15 5.07
CA ASP A 162 4.67 -0.09 6.40
C ASP A 162 6.10 0.42 6.54
N SER A 163 6.87 0.39 5.45
CA SER A 163 8.27 0.86 5.42
C SER A 163 8.40 2.31 4.96
N PHE A 164 7.33 2.88 4.45
CA PHE A 164 7.31 4.23 3.88
C PHE A 164 7.02 5.30 4.92
N PHE A 165 7.64 6.46 4.78
CA PHE A 165 7.31 7.66 5.54
C PHE A 165 7.49 8.91 4.70
N VAL A 166 6.70 9.92 5.02
CA VAL A 166 6.69 11.21 4.34
C VAL A 166 6.45 12.33 5.35
N ASP A 167 6.79 13.53 4.96
CA ASP A 167 6.57 14.74 5.75
C ASP A 167 5.09 14.88 6.15
N THR A 168 4.86 15.09 7.44
CA THR A 168 3.51 15.26 8.02
C THR A 168 2.85 16.60 7.67
N PHE A 169 3.59 17.51 7.08
CA PHE A 169 3.05 18.80 6.60
C PHE A 169 2.53 18.74 5.16
N ALA A 170 2.69 17.58 4.48
CA ALA A 170 2.14 17.36 3.16
C ALA A 170 0.63 17.59 3.15
N ARG A 171 0.14 18.40 2.22
CA ARG A 171 -1.27 18.65 1.96
C ARG A 171 -1.68 18.19 0.56
N ASP A 172 -0.71 18.11 -0.32
CA ASP A 172 -0.92 17.60 -1.67
C ASP A 172 -0.93 16.06 -1.68
N PRO A 173 -1.96 15.42 -2.24
CA PRO A 173 -2.06 13.96 -2.27
C PRO A 173 -0.98 13.27 -3.14
N SER A 174 -0.29 14.00 -4.02
CA SER A 174 0.86 13.51 -4.81
C SER A 174 2.21 13.95 -4.24
N GLY A 175 2.20 14.72 -3.15
CA GLY A 175 3.42 15.15 -2.45
C GLY A 175 4.27 16.19 -3.16
N TRP A 176 3.67 17.12 -3.88
CA TRP A 176 4.41 18.22 -4.49
C TRP A 176 4.97 19.24 -3.48
N ASP A 177 4.43 19.23 -2.26
CA ASP A 177 4.75 20.15 -1.17
C ASP A 177 5.63 19.54 -0.07
N ILE A 178 6.12 18.31 -0.26
CA ILE A 178 6.92 17.62 0.74
C ILE A 178 8.37 18.10 0.78
N SER A 179 8.95 18.06 1.97
CA SER A 179 10.37 18.36 2.21
C SER A 179 11.20 17.14 2.60
N CYS A 180 10.55 16.03 2.95
CA CYS A 180 11.20 14.78 3.36
C CYS A 180 10.35 13.56 2.99
N ILE A 181 11.01 12.54 2.46
CA ILE A 181 10.41 11.26 2.11
C ILE A 181 11.45 10.16 2.28
N GLY A 182 11.01 8.96 2.63
CA GLY A 182 11.95 7.86 2.79
C GLY A 182 11.33 6.49 2.95
N GLU A 183 12.21 5.52 3.04
CA GLU A 183 11.85 4.10 3.13
C GLU A 183 12.78 3.36 4.09
N LEU A 184 12.22 2.41 4.83
CA LEU A 184 12.96 1.49 5.68
C LEU A 184 13.23 0.20 4.91
N HIS A 185 14.51 -0.17 4.78
CA HIS A 185 14.92 -1.40 4.12
C HIS A 185 15.45 -2.40 5.13
N ASP A 186 14.87 -3.59 5.15
CA ASP A 186 15.37 -4.73 5.90
C ASP A 186 16.03 -5.72 4.93
N MET A 187 17.33 -5.92 5.06
CA MET A 187 18.07 -6.78 4.14
C MET A 187 19.08 -7.68 4.86
N PRO A 188 19.39 -8.86 4.30
CA PRO A 188 20.46 -9.70 4.81
C PRO A 188 21.83 -8.99 4.72
N PHE A 189 22.73 -9.27 5.66
CA PHE A 189 24.06 -8.67 5.70
C PHE A 189 24.85 -8.81 4.39
N SER A 190 24.72 -9.93 3.69
CA SER A 190 25.34 -10.15 2.38
C SER A 190 24.86 -9.17 1.30
N VAL A 191 23.56 -8.82 1.34
CA VAL A 191 22.98 -7.83 0.41
C VAL A 191 23.43 -6.42 0.79
N LEU A 192 23.49 -6.12 2.09
CA LEU A 192 24.02 -4.85 2.59
C LEU A 192 25.47 -4.61 2.11
N CYS A 193 26.34 -5.60 2.29
CA CYS A 193 27.72 -5.51 1.82
C CYS A 193 27.81 -5.31 0.30
N ARG A 194 26.98 -5.99 -0.47
CA ARG A 194 26.97 -5.83 -1.94
C ARG A 194 26.60 -4.41 -2.38
N HIS A 195 25.74 -3.72 -1.61
CA HIS A 195 25.29 -2.37 -1.95
C HIS A 195 26.21 -1.26 -1.41
N PHE A 196 26.81 -1.45 -0.24
CA PHE A 196 27.49 -0.38 0.48
C PHE A 196 28.97 -0.63 0.79
N ALA A 197 29.51 -1.82 0.48
CA ALA A 197 30.94 -2.09 0.66
C ALA A 197 31.66 -2.01 -0.69
N SER A 198 32.69 -1.17 -0.75
CA SER A 198 33.61 -1.05 -1.89
C SER A 198 34.95 -1.69 -1.60
N SER A 199 35.24 -1.99 -0.32
CA SER A 199 36.51 -2.54 0.14
C SER A 199 36.30 -3.60 1.25
N PRO A 200 37.30 -4.47 1.52
CA PRO A 200 37.23 -5.38 2.67
C PRO A 200 37.09 -4.65 4.02
N ASP A 201 37.68 -3.45 4.12
CA ASP A 201 37.58 -2.63 5.33
C ASP A 201 36.16 -2.13 5.58
N ASP A 202 35.42 -1.83 4.51
CA ASP A 202 33.99 -1.48 4.61
C ASP A 202 33.17 -2.65 5.14
N VAL A 203 33.45 -3.87 4.71
CA VAL A 203 32.77 -5.07 5.22
C VAL A 203 33.00 -5.22 6.72
N GLN A 204 34.26 -5.02 7.19
CA GLN A 204 34.56 -5.09 8.62
C GLN A 204 33.88 -3.96 9.41
N ARG A 205 33.81 -2.76 8.83
CA ARG A 205 33.10 -1.62 9.43
C ARG A 205 31.60 -1.94 9.59
N LEU A 206 30.95 -2.43 8.52
CA LEU A 206 29.54 -2.82 8.53
C LEU A 206 29.29 -3.95 9.52
N GLN A 207 30.19 -4.94 9.60
CA GLN A 207 30.07 -6.03 10.56
C GLN A 207 30.12 -5.54 12.01
N ARG A 208 30.97 -4.55 12.33
CA ARG A 208 31.00 -3.94 13.67
C ARG A 208 29.74 -3.15 13.98
N VAL A 209 29.19 -2.43 12.99
CA VAL A 209 27.96 -1.64 13.16
C VAL A 209 26.74 -2.52 13.43
N TYR A 210 26.63 -3.65 12.71
CA TYR A 210 25.49 -4.58 12.81
C TYR A 210 25.81 -5.83 13.64
N ASN A 211 26.81 -5.75 14.54
CA ASN A 211 27.15 -6.87 15.41
C ASN A 211 25.97 -7.18 16.37
N VAL A 212 25.50 -8.41 16.29
CA VAL A 212 24.27 -8.86 17.01
C VAL A 212 24.46 -8.81 18.53
N VAL A 213 25.69 -8.92 19.04
CA VAL A 213 25.97 -8.99 20.49
C VAL A 213 25.65 -7.67 21.19
N ASP A 214 25.96 -6.54 20.55
CA ASP A 214 25.79 -5.19 21.14
C ASP A 214 24.64 -4.42 20.49
N TYR A 215 23.89 -5.06 19.59
CA TYR A 215 22.87 -4.37 18.79
C TYR A 215 21.72 -3.84 19.64
N ASP A 216 21.21 -4.67 20.53
CA ASP A 216 20.06 -4.31 21.39
C ASP A 216 20.43 -3.25 22.42
N ASP A 217 21.64 -3.29 23.00
CA ASP A 217 22.13 -2.29 23.94
C ASP A 217 22.33 -0.93 23.24
N ARG A 218 22.94 -0.92 22.05
CA ARG A 218 23.10 0.30 21.25
C ARG A 218 21.77 0.86 20.78
N LEU A 219 20.79 -0.01 20.49
CA LEU A 219 19.45 0.40 20.13
C LEU A 219 18.73 1.04 21.31
N ALA A 220 18.91 0.51 22.52
CA ALA A 220 18.38 1.09 23.75
C ALA A 220 18.94 2.50 23.96
N ASP A 221 20.26 2.72 23.78
CA ASP A 221 20.89 4.04 23.85
C ASP A 221 20.30 5.02 22.84
N VAL A 222 20.07 4.57 21.59
CA VAL A 222 19.43 5.40 20.56
C VAL A 222 17.99 5.73 20.94
N CYS A 223 17.21 4.75 21.41
CA CYS A 223 15.84 4.97 21.85
C CYS A 223 15.75 5.91 23.06
N GLU A 224 16.71 5.88 23.97
CA GLU A 224 16.79 6.81 25.09
C GLU A 224 17.06 8.25 24.64
N LEU A 225 17.92 8.44 23.64
CA LEU A 225 18.17 9.74 23.01
C LEU A 225 16.93 10.34 22.31
N PHE A 226 16.00 9.49 21.87
CA PHE A 226 14.75 9.91 21.21
C PHE A 226 13.57 10.11 22.18
N GLY A 227 13.78 9.88 23.47
CA GLY A 227 12.76 9.94 24.52
C GLY A 227 11.98 8.61 24.63
N GLN A 228 11.73 8.19 25.87
CA GLN A 228 11.18 6.87 26.25
C GLN A 228 9.80 6.49 25.68
N GLN A 229 9.30 7.11 24.64
CA GLN A 229 8.03 6.75 24.04
C GLN A 229 8.20 5.68 22.95
N SER A 230 7.77 4.51 23.28
CA SER A 230 7.77 3.21 22.65
C SER A 230 7.47 3.08 21.12
N PRO A 231 6.79 4.01 20.42
CA PRO A 231 6.48 3.78 19.00
C PRO A 231 7.69 3.88 18.05
N ALA A 232 8.80 4.48 18.47
CA ALA A 232 9.99 4.65 17.65
C ALA A 232 10.87 3.39 17.57
N ILE A 233 10.68 2.40 18.44
CA ILE A 233 11.47 1.17 18.44
C ILE A 233 11.35 0.42 17.10
N ASP A 234 10.14 0.31 16.57
CA ASP A 234 9.90 -0.37 15.30
C ASP A 234 10.53 0.33 14.08
N PHE A 235 10.83 1.63 14.20
CA PHE A 235 11.56 2.36 13.17
C PHE A 235 13.03 1.91 13.10
N PHE A 236 13.64 1.64 14.23
CA PHE A 236 15.05 1.29 14.32
C PHE A 236 15.30 -0.22 14.24
N HIS A 237 14.35 -1.02 14.72
CA HIS A 237 14.51 -2.46 14.82
C HIS A 237 14.11 -3.18 13.52
N ALA A 238 15.05 -3.94 12.95
CA ALA A 238 14.75 -4.80 11.80
C ALA A 238 13.98 -6.06 12.22
N ARG A 239 13.19 -6.59 11.33
CA ARG A 239 12.49 -7.87 11.54
C ARG A 239 13.47 -9.04 11.38
N GLY A 240 13.57 -9.88 12.41
CA GLY A 240 14.47 -11.06 12.41
C GLY A 240 15.96 -10.68 12.35
N ASN A 241 16.80 -11.56 11.80
CA ASN A 241 18.25 -11.32 11.64
C ASN A 241 18.59 -10.49 10.38
N LEU A 242 17.86 -9.39 10.16
CA LEU A 242 18.07 -8.50 9.04
C LEU A 242 18.76 -7.20 9.51
N CYS A 243 19.46 -6.57 8.58
CA CYS A 243 20.07 -5.27 8.80
C CYS A 243 19.11 -4.19 8.31
N ARG A 244 18.76 -3.24 9.19
CA ARG A 244 17.93 -2.09 8.86
C ARG A 244 18.79 -1.00 8.22
N VAL A 245 18.33 -0.48 7.08
CA VAL A 245 18.87 0.72 6.43
C VAL A 245 17.74 1.71 6.29
N VAL A 246 17.99 2.94 6.72
CA VAL A 246 17.04 4.05 6.60
C VAL A 246 17.43 4.88 5.38
N GLU A 247 16.63 4.84 4.34
CA GLU A 247 16.77 5.70 3.16
C GLU A 247 15.96 6.97 3.39
N VAL A 248 16.60 8.12 3.30
CA VAL A 248 15.99 9.44 3.49
C VAL A 248 16.30 10.32 2.31
N TRP A 249 15.30 10.92 1.73
CA TRP A 249 15.42 12.00 0.76
C TRP A 249 14.89 13.27 1.39
N ARG A 250 15.70 14.33 1.35
CA ARG A 250 15.39 15.59 1.98
C ARG A 250 15.64 16.75 1.05
N LEU A 251 14.73 17.71 1.04
CA LEU A 251 14.88 18.98 0.35
C LEU A 251 15.73 19.91 1.23
N GLU A 252 16.92 20.24 0.76
CA GLU A 252 17.83 21.12 1.46
C GLU A 252 17.89 22.48 0.77
N GLN A 253 17.93 23.52 1.58
CA GLN A 253 18.05 24.89 1.12
C GLN A 253 19.52 25.30 1.11
N GLN A 254 19.99 25.72 -0.06
CA GLN A 254 21.35 26.20 -0.26
C GLN A 254 21.33 27.64 -0.74
N GLN A 255 22.17 28.46 -0.13
CA GLN A 255 22.38 29.82 -0.58
C GLN A 255 23.23 29.79 -1.85
N ARG A 256 22.71 30.38 -2.93
CA ARG A 256 23.38 30.46 -4.22
C ARG A 256 23.25 31.86 -4.81
N TYR A 257 24.14 32.16 -5.76
CA TYR A 257 24.14 33.37 -6.55
C TYR A 257 23.90 33.01 -8.01
N ARG A 258 22.91 33.68 -8.64
CA ARG A 258 22.71 33.65 -10.08
C ARG A 258 23.58 34.75 -10.67
N CYS A 259 24.57 34.37 -11.45
CA CYS A 259 25.57 35.23 -12.03
C CYS A 259 25.28 35.44 -13.51
N HIS A 260 25.40 36.69 -13.94
CA HIS A 260 25.35 37.10 -15.35
C HIS A 260 26.68 37.78 -15.67
N ASP A 261 27.51 37.14 -16.48
CA ASP A 261 28.75 37.74 -16.96
C ASP A 261 28.47 38.61 -18.17
N THR A 262 28.61 39.93 -18.01
CA THR A 262 28.36 40.88 -19.11
C THR A 262 29.44 40.89 -20.19
N ALA A 263 30.60 40.22 -19.94
CA ALA A 263 31.64 40.10 -20.94
C ALA A 263 31.38 38.96 -21.92
N THR A 264 30.87 37.80 -21.41
CA THR A 264 30.60 36.61 -22.22
C THR A 264 29.13 36.43 -22.55
N GLY A 265 28.24 37.09 -21.82
CA GLY A 265 26.78 36.89 -21.89
C GLY A 265 26.29 35.63 -21.19
N GLU A 266 27.16 34.89 -20.48
CA GLU A 266 26.84 33.64 -19.83
C GLU A 266 26.04 33.84 -18.53
N LEU A 267 25.07 32.93 -18.32
CA LEU A 267 24.28 32.84 -17.09
C LEU A 267 24.67 31.53 -16.39
N TYR A 268 25.15 31.64 -15.18
CA TYR A 268 25.53 30.49 -14.36
C TYR A 268 25.20 30.69 -12.88
N GLN A 269 25.28 29.64 -12.09
CA GLN A 269 25.03 29.67 -10.65
C GLN A 269 26.28 29.29 -9.87
N VAL A 270 26.53 30.01 -8.77
CA VAL A 270 27.67 29.78 -7.88
C VAL A 270 27.15 29.58 -6.46
N SER A 271 27.77 28.69 -5.69
CA SER A 271 27.46 28.50 -4.28
C SER A 271 27.85 29.77 -3.48
N ALA A 272 27.28 29.94 -2.29
CA ALA A 272 27.66 31.06 -1.41
C ALA A 272 29.13 30.96 -0.99
N ASP A 273 29.68 29.74 -0.83
CA ASP A 273 31.05 29.50 -0.45
C ASP A 273 32.04 29.86 -1.55
N ASP A 274 31.69 29.59 -2.80
CA ASP A 274 32.52 29.85 -3.97
C ASP A 274 32.40 31.29 -4.50
N TYR A 275 31.32 32.01 -4.10
CA TYR A 275 31.05 33.36 -4.57
C TYR A 275 32.23 34.34 -4.37
N PRO A 276 32.92 34.39 -3.21
CA PRO A 276 34.05 35.29 -3.01
C PRO A 276 35.20 35.00 -3.98
N SER A 277 35.53 33.74 -4.19
CA SER A 277 36.68 33.32 -5.04
C SER A 277 36.37 33.44 -6.53
N MET A 278 35.16 33.08 -6.97
CA MET A 278 34.81 33.05 -8.40
C MET A 278 34.30 34.38 -8.93
N VAL A 279 33.48 35.09 -8.18
CA VAL A 279 32.81 36.30 -8.68
C VAL A 279 33.48 37.57 -8.15
N VAL A 280 33.73 37.66 -6.84
CA VAL A 280 34.32 38.89 -6.27
C VAL A 280 35.78 39.05 -6.75
N ALA A 281 36.58 38.01 -6.64
CA ALA A 281 37.98 38.06 -7.08
C ALA A 281 38.11 38.34 -8.58
N GLU A 282 37.25 37.72 -9.41
CA GLU A 282 37.30 37.99 -10.85
C GLU A 282 36.85 39.41 -11.18
N ASN A 283 35.79 39.95 -10.54
CA ASN A 283 35.38 41.33 -10.70
C ASN A 283 36.51 42.33 -10.28
N GLU A 284 37.20 42.06 -9.18
CA GLU A 284 38.36 42.84 -8.74
C GLU A 284 39.49 42.79 -9.77
N ARG A 285 39.81 41.59 -10.29
CA ARG A 285 40.80 41.42 -11.36
C ARG A 285 40.43 42.26 -12.59
N ARG A 286 39.19 42.20 -13.05
CA ARG A 286 38.71 42.97 -14.23
C ARG A 286 38.77 44.48 -13.97
N LEU A 287 38.38 44.95 -12.81
CA LEU A 287 38.51 46.33 -12.41
C LEU A 287 39.96 46.81 -12.37
N ASN A 288 40.88 46.01 -11.84
CA ASN A 288 42.28 46.34 -11.80
C ASN A 288 42.90 46.42 -13.18
N ILE A 289 42.54 45.51 -14.11
CA ILE A 289 42.96 45.58 -15.51
C ILE A 289 42.36 46.83 -16.19
N GLY A 290 41.06 47.10 -15.96
CA GLY A 290 40.40 48.28 -16.52
C GLY A 290 41.08 49.57 -16.06
N ARG A 291 41.44 49.72 -14.79
CA ARG A 291 42.19 50.84 -14.22
C ARG A 291 43.55 51.02 -14.88
N ARG A 292 44.31 49.97 -15.14
CA ARG A 292 45.59 50.02 -15.86
C ARG A 292 45.45 50.49 -17.27
N HIS A 293 44.26 50.26 -17.91
CA HIS A 293 43.95 50.70 -19.26
C HIS A 293 43.17 52.04 -19.31
N GLY A 294 43.05 52.76 -18.18
CA GLY A 294 42.37 54.05 -18.12
C GLY A 294 40.86 54.01 -18.27
N LYS A 295 40.21 52.83 -18.17
CA LYS A 295 38.74 52.68 -18.28
C LYS A 295 38.07 53.09 -16.99
N ARG A 296 36.90 53.70 -17.10
CA ARG A 296 36.01 53.95 -15.94
C ARG A 296 35.37 52.65 -15.49
N ARG A 297 34.93 52.61 -14.25
CA ARG A 297 34.28 51.42 -13.67
C ARG A 297 33.06 50.96 -14.48
N GLU A 298 32.30 51.91 -15.06
CA GLU A 298 31.13 51.67 -15.87
C GLU A 298 31.41 51.06 -17.24
N GLU A 299 32.67 51.18 -17.72
CA GLU A 299 33.14 50.66 -19.01
C GLU A 299 33.75 49.25 -18.89
N VAL A 300 33.82 48.73 -17.65
CA VAL A 300 34.37 47.39 -17.39
C VAL A 300 33.20 46.41 -17.29
N ALA A 301 33.21 45.40 -18.14
CA ALA A 301 32.21 44.32 -18.09
C ALA A 301 32.44 43.47 -16.81
N LEU A 302 31.45 43.52 -15.91
CA LEU A 302 31.47 42.85 -14.64
C LEU A 302 30.46 41.69 -14.60
N ILE A 303 30.69 40.77 -13.68
CA ILE A 303 29.74 39.72 -13.35
C ILE A 303 28.72 40.29 -12.36
N HIS A 304 27.47 40.36 -12.77
CA HIS A 304 26.36 40.72 -11.90
C HIS A 304 25.81 39.49 -11.21
N ALA A 305 25.72 39.51 -9.90
CA ALA A 305 25.24 38.42 -9.10
C ALA A 305 24.01 38.80 -8.30
N LYS A 306 23.00 37.93 -8.33
CA LYS A 306 21.81 38.04 -7.48
C LYS A 306 21.72 36.84 -6.57
N TRP A 307 21.69 37.08 -5.27
CA TRP A 307 21.50 36.05 -4.26
C TRP A 307 20.09 35.45 -4.33
N PHE A 308 19.96 34.14 -4.12
CA PHE A 308 18.71 33.42 -3.96
C PHE A 308 18.92 32.14 -3.15
N ILE A 309 17.84 31.59 -2.64
CA ILE A 309 17.83 30.28 -1.99
C ILE A 309 17.46 29.26 -3.08
N ALA A 310 18.37 28.31 -3.31
CA ALA A 310 18.11 27.15 -4.17
C ALA A 310 17.67 25.99 -3.31
N GLU A 311 16.67 25.29 -3.75
CA GLU A 311 16.21 24.04 -3.12
C GLU A 311 16.76 22.88 -3.93
N GLN A 312 17.34 21.90 -3.23
CA GLN A 312 17.95 20.74 -3.85
C GLN A 312 17.71 19.51 -2.99
N TRP A 313 17.24 18.43 -3.63
CA TRP A 313 17.07 17.16 -2.96
C TRP A 313 18.43 16.48 -2.71
N HIS A 314 18.62 16.00 -1.48
CA HIS A 314 19.74 15.20 -1.02
C HIS A 314 19.25 13.83 -0.57
N TYR A 315 20.05 12.80 -0.82
CA TYR A 315 19.77 11.46 -0.33
C TYR A 315 20.75 11.04 0.75
N TYR A 316 20.25 10.26 1.69
CA TYR A 316 21.00 9.69 2.80
C TYR A 316 20.58 8.24 2.99
N PHE A 317 21.55 7.33 2.99
CA PHE A 317 21.38 5.97 3.48
C PHE A 317 22.06 5.88 4.83
N LEU A 318 21.29 5.65 5.88
CA LEU A 318 21.72 5.69 7.27
C LEU A 318 21.55 4.32 7.92
N THR A 319 22.45 4.00 8.87
CA THR A 319 22.20 2.92 9.83
C THR A 319 21.20 3.38 10.91
N PRO A 320 20.57 2.48 11.66
CA PRO A 320 19.73 2.84 12.81
C PRO A 320 20.48 3.65 13.87
N PHE A 321 21.80 3.60 13.87
CA PHE A 321 22.69 4.26 14.83
C PHE A 321 23.20 5.63 14.34
N GLY A 322 22.77 6.07 13.15
CA GLY A 322 23.15 7.36 12.57
C GLY A 322 24.45 7.37 11.77
N ASP A 323 25.06 6.20 11.55
CA ASP A 323 26.24 6.10 10.65
C ASP A 323 25.76 6.27 9.20
N VAL A 324 26.56 6.96 8.40
CA VAL A 324 26.28 7.18 6.98
C VAL A 324 26.84 6.03 6.16
N LEU A 325 25.96 5.36 5.42
CA LEU A 325 26.33 4.35 4.44
C LEU A 325 26.62 4.98 3.07
N SER A 326 25.78 5.91 2.65
CA SER A 326 25.92 6.70 1.43
C SER A 326 25.14 8.00 1.55
N GLN A 327 25.64 9.07 0.95
CA GLN A 327 24.95 10.35 0.88
C GLN A 327 25.35 11.11 -0.37
N GLY A 328 24.51 12.00 -0.84
CA GLY A 328 24.81 12.85 -1.98
C GLY A 328 23.65 13.73 -2.40
N VAL A 329 23.89 14.47 -3.44
CA VAL A 329 22.88 15.25 -4.15
C VAL A 329 22.04 14.33 -5.01
N SER A 330 20.76 14.63 -5.18
CA SER A 330 19.90 13.87 -6.08
C SER A 330 20.52 13.72 -7.46
N PRO A 331 20.66 12.49 -7.97
CA PRO A 331 21.19 12.26 -9.32
C PRO A 331 20.16 12.51 -10.42
N TYR A 332 18.91 12.78 -10.08
CA TYR A 332 17.82 12.97 -11.02
C TYR A 332 17.83 14.37 -11.62
N THR A 333 17.68 14.49 -12.95
CA THR A 333 17.67 15.78 -13.65
C THR A 333 16.47 16.65 -13.32
N ASP A 334 15.36 16.03 -12.88
CA ASP A 334 14.21 16.76 -12.35
C ASP A 334 14.46 17.31 -10.94
N GLY A 335 15.65 17.06 -10.37
CA GLY A 335 16.03 17.48 -9.03
C GLY A 335 15.25 16.79 -7.92
N GLY A 336 14.41 15.80 -8.23
CA GLY A 336 13.49 15.14 -7.31
C GLY A 336 14.08 13.92 -6.59
N HIS A 337 13.20 13.06 -6.14
CA HIS A 337 13.46 11.80 -5.43
C HIS A 337 12.91 10.61 -6.24
N PRO A 338 13.26 9.33 -5.97
CA PRO A 338 12.86 8.18 -6.78
C PRO A 338 11.38 7.78 -6.64
N TYR A 339 10.69 8.27 -5.63
CA TYR A 339 9.33 7.84 -5.31
C TYR A 339 8.28 8.60 -6.12
N VAL A 340 7.23 7.89 -6.48
CA VAL A 340 5.93 8.44 -6.90
C VAL A 340 4.91 7.86 -5.96
N PHE A 341 4.08 8.68 -5.34
CA PHE A 341 3.04 8.20 -4.45
C PHE A 341 1.75 8.99 -4.64
N LYS A 342 0.64 8.36 -4.26
CA LYS A 342 -0.69 8.98 -4.27
C LYS A 342 -1.44 8.53 -3.03
N ALA A 343 -1.90 9.50 -2.25
CA ALA A 343 -2.80 9.29 -1.12
C ALA A 343 -4.21 9.76 -1.51
N TYR A 344 -5.20 8.87 -1.39
CA TYR A 344 -6.58 9.21 -1.75
C TYR A 344 -7.59 8.23 -1.11
N PRO A 345 -8.69 8.71 -0.52
CA PRO A 345 -8.96 10.11 -0.16
C PRO A 345 -7.95 10.66 0.85
N PHE A 346 -7.58 11.94 0.69
CA PHE A 346 -6.61 12.61 1.55
C PHE A 346 -7.20 13.94 2.04
N ILE A 347 -7.49 14.02 3.34
CA ILE A 347 -8.15 15.17 3.96
C ILE A 347 -7.40 15.51 5.24
N ASP A 348 -7.00 16.76 5.39
CA ASP A 348 -6.32 17.30 6.59
C ASP A 348 -5.08 16.51 7.03
N GLY A 349 -4.37 15.88 6.08
CA GLY A 349 -3.19 15.05 6.38
C GLY A 349 -3.54 13.60 6.76
N GLU A 350 -4.82 13.23 6.75
CA GLU A 350 -5.27 11.88 7.02
C GLU A 350 -5.59 11.13 5.71
N ILE A 351 -5.12 9.89 5.63
CA ILE A 351 -5.36 8.99 4.51
C ILE A 351 -6.52 8.08 4.87
N HIS A 352 -7.55 8.07 4.04
CA HIS A 352 -8.68 7.18 4.18
C HIS A 352 -8.57 6.02 3.20
N SER A 353 -9.21 4.89 3.49
CA SER A 353 -9.14 3.74 2.60
C SER A 353 -10.54 3.30 2.20
N PHE A 354 -10.67 2.85 0.96
CA PHE A 354 -11.90 2.27 0.45
C PHE A 354 -12.39 1.08 1.30
N VAL A 355 -11.48 0.23 1.75
CA VAL A 355 -11.79 -0.93 2.59
C VAL A 355 -12.23 -0.50 3.99
N ALA A 356 -11.68 0.59 4.54
CA ALA A 356 -12.02 1.03 5.90
C ALA A 356 -13.51 1.32 6.07
N ASP A 357 -14.14 1.91 5.07
CA ASP A 357 -15.57 2.27 5.10
C ASP A 357 -16.48 1.04 5.09
N LEU A 358 -15.98 -0.12 4.67
CA LEU A 358 -16.71 -1.37 4.56
C LEU A 358 -16.58 -2.28 5.79
N ILE A 359 -15.61 -2.01 6.67
CA ILE A 359 -15.28 -2.91 7.79
C ILE A 359 -16.47 -3.09 8.73
N ASP A 360 -17.17 -2.03 9.08
CA ASP A 360 -18.25 -2.11 10.05
C ASP A 360 -19.45 -2.89 9.48
N GLN A 361 -19.76 -2.74 8.20
CA GLN A 361 -20.78 -3.52 7.52
C GLN A 361 -20.39 -5.00 7.41
N GLN A 362 -19.12 -5.29 7.08
CA GLN A 362 -18.58 -6.65 7.05
C GLN A 362 -18.70 -7.32 8.43
N ARG A 363 -18.33 -6.60 9.47
CA ARG A 363 -18.38 -7.08 10.85
C ARG A 363 -19.81 -7.39 11.28
N TYR A 364 -20.73 -6.48 10.99
CA TYR A 364 -22.15 -6.68 11.31
C TYR A 364 -22.75 -7.85 10.55
N THR A 365 -22.44 -7.99 9.27
CA THR A 365 -22.88 -9.14 8.44
C THR A 365 -22.37 -10.46 9.04
N ASN A 366 -21.12 -10.54 9.42
CA ASN A 366 -20.55 -11.75 10.04
C ASN A 366 -21.25 -12.11 11.37
N ARG A 367 -21.55 -11.11 12.20
CA ARG A 367 -22.30 -11.29 13.44
C ARG A 367 -23.72 -11.81 13.20
N LEU A 368 -24.41 -11.26 12.20
CA LEU A 368 -25.75 -11.72 11.83
C LEU A 368 -25.73 -13.17 11.34
N ILE A 369 -24.77 -13.55 10.52
CA ILE A 369 -24.64 -14.94 10.03
C ILE A 369 -24.36 -15.87 11.21
N THR A 370 -23.49 -15.52 12.11
CA THR A 370 -23.17 -16.30 13.31
C THR A 370 -24.41 -16.44 14.23
N LEU A 371 -25.16 -15.36 14.43
CA LEU A 371 -26.40 -15.35 15.21
C LEU A 371 -27.48 -16.21 14.54
N TYR A 372 -27.62 -16.11 13.21
CA TYR A 372 -28.57 -16.90 12.45
C TYR A 372 -28.27 -18.39 12.57
N ASP A 373 -27.01 -18.80 12.41
CA ASP A 373 -26.58 -20.18 12.59
C ASP A 373 -26.90 -20.70 14.02
N TRP A 374 -26.60 -19.89 15.03
CA TRP A 374 -26.92 -20.22 16.42
C TRP A 374 -28.41 -20.42 16.65
N ILE A 375 -29.26 -19.51 16.14
CA ILE A 375 -30.71 -19.63 16.24
C ILE A 375 -31.21 -20.88 15.52
N MET A 376 -30.68 -21.16 14.32
CA MET A 376 -31.08 -22.35 13.58
C MET A 376 -30.70 -23.65 14.32
N ARG A 377 -29.51 -23.71 14.91
CA ARG A 377 -29.10 -24.88 15.72
C ARG A 377 -29.93 -25.03 16.98
N SER A 378 -30.22 -23.95 17.70
CA SER A 378 -31.00 -23.98 18.92
C SER A 378 -32.48 -24.27 18.66
N SER A 379 -33.04 -23.73 17.56
CA SER A 379 -34.45 -23.97 17.22
C SER A 379 -34.73 -25.36 16.66
N ALA A 380 -33.70 -26.01 16.04
CA ALA A 380 -33.86 -27.34 15.47
C ALA A 380 -34.26 -28.41 16.51
N LYS A 381 -33.83 -28.25 17.78
CA LYS A 381 -34.09 -29.22 18.84
C LYS A 381 -35.11 -28.73 19.88
N GLY A 382 -35.36 -27.43 20.01
CA GLY A 382 -36.18 -26.88 21.06
C GLY A 382 -35.64 -27.09 22.47
N VAL A 383 -36.48 -26.92 23.48
CA VAL A 383 -36.11 -27.20 24.88
C VAL A 383 -36.79 -28.49 25.31
N LEU A 384 -36.05 -29.41 25.89
CA LEU A 384 -36.58 -30.63 26.48
C LEU A 384 -36.83 -30.39 27.96
N LEU A 385 -38.08 -30.42 28.35
CA LEU A 385 -38.49 -30.41 29.75
C LEU A 385 -38.56 -31.83 30.24
N VAL A 386 -37.63 -32.20 31.17
CA VAL A 386 -37.55 -33.53 31.77
C VAL A 386 -37.95 -33.41 33.22
N PRO A 387 -39.08 -34.02 33.64
CA PRO A 387 -39.42 -34.10 35.06
C PRO A 387 -38.33 -34.85 35.81
N GLU A 388 -37.92 -34.38 36.97
CA GLU A 388 -36.84 -34.95 37.77
C GLU A 388 -37.15 -36.43 38.13
N GLU A 389 -38.40 -36.76 38.34
CA GLU A 389 -38.90 -38.13 38.63
C GLU A 389 -38.76 -39.09 37.44
N SER A 390 -38.57 -38.58 36.23
CA SER A 390 -38.41 -39.39 35.01
C SER A 390 -36.96 -39.74 34.71
N ILE A 391 -36.02 -39.28 35.53
CA ILE A 391 -34.60 -39.54 35.35
C ILE A 391 -34.28 -40.93 35.89
N PRO A 392 -33.71 -41.86 35.12
CA PRO A 392 -33.32 -43.18 35.59
C PRO A 392 -32.22 -43.12 36.66
N ASP A 393 -32.17 -44.09 37.55
CA ASP A 393 -31.08 -44.20 38.54
C ASP A 393 -29.74 -44.36 37.83
N GLY A 394 -28.77 -43.52 38.21
CA GLY A 394 -27.42 -43.51 37.60
C GLY A 394 -27.25 -42.57 36.41
N TYR A 395 -28.33 -41.88 35.98
CA TYR A 395 -28.23 -40.83 34.96
C TYR A 395 -28.30 -39.45 35.62
N SER A 396 -27.45 -38.55 35.15
CA SER A 396 -27.51 -37.15 35.56
C SER A 396 -28.24 -36.32 34.50
N LEU A 397 -28.62 -35.08 34.85
CA LEU A 397 -29.16 -34.13 33.89
C LEU A 397 -28.18 -33.80 32.76
N VAL A 398 -26.86 -33.89 33.05
CA VAL A 398 -25.80 -33.70 32.08
C VAL A 398 -25.82 -34.83 31.05
N ASP A 399 -25.97 -36.09 31.47
CA ASP A 399 -26.04 -37.23 30.55
C ASP A 399 -27.25 -37.12 29.60
N ILE A 400 -28.38 -36.67 30.13
CA ILE A 400 -29.61 -36.43 29.31
C ILE A 400 -29.39 -35.28 28.34
N ALA A 401 -28.72 -34.21 28.77
CA ALA A 401 -28.42 -33.08 27.94
C ALA A 401 -27.41 -33.47 26.82
N ASP A 402 -26.41 -34.29 27.12
CA ASP A 402 -25.44 -34.79 26.15
C ASP A 402 -26.10 -35.70 25.10
N GLU A 403 -27.00 -36.63 25.55
CA GLU A 403 -27.75 -37.46 24.62
C GLU A 403 -28.75 -36.64 23.79
N TRP A 404 -29.38 -35.63 24.36
CA TRP A 404 -30.24 -34.70 23.64
C TRP A 404 -29.41 -33.88 22.61
N ALA A 405 -28.17 -33.56 22.94
CA ALA A 405 -27.30 -32.83 22.05
C ALA A 405 -26.83 -33.67 20.85
N ARG A 406 -26.76 -35.00 20.96
CA ARG A 406 -26.33 -35.90 19.87
C ARG A 406 -27.35 -35.97 18.74
N PHE A 407 -26.84 -36.11 17.52
CA PHE A 407 -27.67 -36.46 16.37
C PHE A 407 -28.10 -37.95 16.51
N ASN A 408 -29.35 -38.22 16.56
CA ASN A 408 -29.94 -39.55 16.88
C ASN A 408 -29.69 -40.06 18.33
N GLY A 409 -29.51 -39.14 19.28
CA GLY A 409 -29.41 -39.51 20.68
C GLY A 409 -30.66 -40.24 21.21
N VAL A 410 -30.47 -41.24 22.05
CA VAL A 410 -31.57 -42.00 22.67
C VAL A 410 -31.61 -41.70 24.17
N ILE A 411 -32.66 -41.09 24.63
CA ILE A 411 -32.87 -40.74 26.03
C ILE A 411 -33.72 -41.83 26.69
N ALA A 412 -33.13 -42.55 27.63
CA ALA A 412 -33.88 -43.48 28.49
C ALA A 412 -34.65 -42.69 29.57
N ILE A 413 -35.92 -43.03 29.77
CA ILE A 413 -36.77 -42.39 30.80
C ILE A 413 -37.39 -43.45 31.68
N ARG A 414 -37.60 -43.14 32.98
CA ARG A 414 -38.36 -43.96 33.91
C ARG A 414 -39.81 -43.53 33.89
N THR A 415 -40.72 -44.46 33.58
CA THR A 415 -42.18 -44.20 33.66
C THR A 415 -42.71 -44.75 34.97
N LYS A 416 -43.21 -43.88 35.86
CA LYS A 416 -44.01 -44.26 37.01
C LYS A 416 -45.46 -43.90 36.69
N ASN A 417 -46.43 -44.71 37.24
CA ASN A 417 -47.86 -44.41 37.08
C ASN A 417 -48.17 -43.00 37.63
N GLY A 418 -48.61 -42.10 36.76
CA GLY A 418 -48.92 -40.74 37.08
C GLY A 418 -47.82 -39.69 36.87
N ALA A 419 -46.61 -40.11 36.48
CA ALA A 419 -45.53 -39.18 36.16
C ALA A 419 -45.79 -38.46 34.81
N GLN A 420 -45.48 -37.17 34.75
CA GLN A 420 -45.51 -36.43 33.50
C GLN A 420 -44.43 -36.96 32.57
N MET A 421 -44.77 -37.09 31.31
CA MET A 421 -43.79 -37.45 30.27
C MET A 421 -42.93 -36.23 29.93
N PRO A 422 -41.63 -36.46 29.59
CA PRO A 422 -40.80 -35.40 29.05
C PRO A 422 -41.48 -34.74 27.87
N GLN A 423 -41.49 -33.41 27.86
CA GLN A 423 -42.12 -32.61 26.80
C GLN A 423 -41.06 -31.83 26.07
N GLN A 424 -41.09 -31.95 24.75
CA GLN A 424 -40.31 -31.06 23.89
C GLN A 424 -41.14 -29.80 23.66
N VAL A 425 -40.62 -28.68 24.14
CA VAL A 425 -41.14 -27.37 23.78
C VAL A 425 -40.41 -26.92 22.53
N ALA A 426 -41.09 -27.06 21.40
CA ALA A 426 -40.56 -26.48 20.17
C ALA A 426 -40.50 -24.96 20.35
N MET A 427 -39.33 -24.38 20.36
CA MET A 427 -39.21 -22.97 20.11
C MET A 427 -39.67 -22.77 18.65
N ASN A 428 -40.86 -22.16 18.51
CA ASN A 428 -41.21 -21.59 17.22
C ASN A 428 -40.10 -20.56 16.94
N ALA A 429 -39.12 -20.96 16.17
CA ALA A 429 -38.19 -20.02 15.55
C ALA A 429 -39.07 -19.17 14.62
N THR A 430 -39.75 -18.22 15.21
CA THR A 430 -40.30 -17.12 14.46
C THR A 430 -39.09 -16.60 13.70
N ASN A 431 -39.18 -16.69 12.40
CA ASN A 431 -38.19 -16.15 11.48
C ASN A 431 -38.16 -14.64 11.74
N VAL A 432 -37.36 -14.22 12.74
CA VAL A 432 -37.38 -12.88 13.35
C VAL A 432 -36.75 -11.87 12.39
N GLY A 433 -37.13 -11.93 11.10
CA GLY A 433 -36.65 -10.99 10.11
C GLY A 433 -35.10 -10.97 9.91
N ILE A 434 -34.36 -11.93 10.51
CA ILE A 434 -32.91 -11.96 10.41
C ILE A 434 -32.44 -12.14 8.97
N LYS A 435 -33.22 -12.92 8.19
CA LYS A 435 -32.95 -13.07 6.76
C LYS A 435 -33.13 -11.76 6.02
N ASP A 436 -34.20 -11.02 6.34
CA ASP A 436 -34.45 -9.74 5.70
C ASP A 436 -33.45 -8.68 6.16
N LEU A 437 -33.08 -8.71 7.44
CA LEU A 437 -31.99 -7.85 7.96
C LEU A 437 -30.64 -8.18 7.32
N LEU A 438 -30.32 -9.45 7.13
CA LEU A 438 -29.10 -9.86 6.43
C LEU A 438 -29.11 -9.36 4.97
N GLN A 439 -30.24 -9.49 4.27
CA GLN A 439 -30.38 -8.96 2.91
C GLN A 439 -30.20 -7.44 2.89
N THR A 440 -30.82 -6.72 3.80
CA THR A 440 -30.66 -5.27 3.94
C THR A 440 -29.19 -4.89 4.18
N GLN A 441 -28.44 -5.67 4.98
CA GLN A 441 -27.03 -5.42 5.20
C GLN A 441 -26.17 -5.67 3.96
N LEU A 442 -26.51 -6.67 3.15
CA LEU A 442 -25.86 -6.91 1.87
C LEU A 442 -26.14 -5.78 0.88
N ASP A 443 -27.36 -5.25 0.88
CA ASP A 443 -27.73 -4.11 0.05
C ASP A 443 -26.98 -2.83 0.50
N PHE A 444 -26.89 -2.55 1.80
CA PHE A 444 -26.07 -1.46 2.32
C PHE A 444 -24.58 -1.63 1.97
N PHE A 445 -24.07 -2.86 2.00
CA PHE A 445 -22.69 -3.11 1.61
C PHE A 445 -22.45 -2.79 0.13
N GLU A 446 -23.40 -3.10 -0.74
CA GLU A 446 -23.35 -2.73 -2.17
C GLU A 446 -23.46 -1.21 -2.35
N ASP A 447 -24.37 -0.55 -1.64
CA ASP A 447 -24.57 0.91 -1.71
C ASP A 447 -23.31 1.68 -1.23
N ILE A 448 -22.75 1.31 -0.07
CA ILE A 448 -21.56 1.97 0.49
C ILE A 448 -20.33 1.75 -0.42
N SER A 449 -20.20 0.54 -0.97
CA SER A 449 -19.06 0.21 -1.84
C SER A 449 -19.18 0.86 -3.22
N GLY A 450 -20.34 1.28 -3.63
CA GLY A 450 -20.62 1.73 -4.99
C GLY A 450 -20.52 0.62 -6.04
N VAL A 451 -20.25 -0.64 -5.65
CA VAL A 451 -20.12 -1.78 -6.57
C VAL A 451 -21.46 -2.50 -6.65
N ALA A 452 -22.30 -2.07 -7.57
CA ALA A 452 -23.60 -2.68 -7.76
C ALA A 452 -23.52 -4.18 -8.09
N GLY A 453 -24.57 -4.92 -7.74
CA GLY A 453 -24.68 -6.37 -7.96
C GLY A 453 -24.43 -6.82 -9.39
N VAL A 454 -24.69 -5.95 -10.36
CA VAL A 454 -24.43 -6.17 -11.79
C VAL A 454 -22.94 -6.40 -12.07
N LEU A 455 -22.04 -5.61 -11.46
CA LEU A 455 -20.58 -5.79 -11.57
C LEU A 455 -20.10 -7.05 -10.84
N GLN A 456 -20.90 -7.57 -9.92
CA GLN A 456 -20.65 -8.81 -9.20
C GLN A 456 -21.20 -10.05 -9.94
N GLY A 457 -21.80 -9.87 -11.13
CA GLY A 457 -22.43 -10.95 -11.91
C GLY A 457 -23.81 -11.38 -11.37
N LYS A 458 -24.43 -10.61 -10.48
CA LYS A 458 -25.81 -10.85 -10.06
C LYS A 458 -26.73 -10.38 -11.20
N ARG A 459 -27.57 -11.29 -11.72
CA ARG A 459 -28.65 -10.94 -12.65
C ARG A 459 -29.91 -10.65 -11.84
N ASP A 460 -30.47 -9.46 -12.01
CA ASP A 460 -31.84 -9.23 -11.61
C ASP A 460 -32.75 -10.10 -12.47
N GLY A 461 -33.47 -11.02 -11.84
CA GLY A 461 -34.16 -12.14 -12.49
C GLY A 461 -35.24 -11.79 -13.52
N ASN A 462 -35.42 -10.52 -13.87
CA ASN A 462 -36.54 -10.07 -14.70
C ASN A 462 -36.13 -9.19 -15.90
N SER A 463 -34.86 -8.94 -16.16
CA SER A 463 -34.46 -8.11 -17.30
C SER A 463 -33.72 -8.90 -18.39
N ASN A 464 -34.47 -9.35 -19.39
CA ASN A 464 -33.91 -9.87 -20.65
C ASN A 464 -33.41 -8.76 -21.59
N ASN A 465 -33.25 -7.53 -21.12
CA ASN A 465 -32.90 -6.38 -21.95
C ASN A 465 -31.41 -6.05 -21.83
N ALA A 466 -30.64 -6.39 -22.86
CA ALA A 466 -29.20 -6.12 -22.93
C ALA A 466 -28.87 -4.62 -22.77
N SER A 467 -29.75 -3.74 -23.24
CA SER A 467 -29.58 -2.29 -23.11
C SER A 467 -29.72 -1.80 -21.67
N LEU A 468 -30.66 -2.37 -20.90
CA LEU A 468 -30.83 -2.05 -19.47
C LEU A 468 -29.62 -2.55 -18.65
N PHE A 469 -29.12 -3.75 -18.97
CA PHE A 469 -27.93 -4.29 -18.35
C PHE A 469 -26.68 -3.43 -18.64
N ALA A 470 -26.48 -2.98 -19.88
CA ALA A 470 -25.40 -2.07 -20.24
C ALA A 470 -25.51 -0.72 -19.51
N TYR A 471 -26.72 -0.18 -19.39
CA TYR A 471 -26.97 1.07 -18.65
C TYR A 471 -26.69 0.92 -17.16
N GLN A 472 -27.13 -0.18 -16.54
CA GLN A 472 -26.82 -0.48 -15.12
C GLN A 472 -25.32 -0.67 -14.89
N THR A 473 -24.63 -1.34 -15.80
CA THR A 473 -23.17 -1.53 -15.73
C THR A 473 -22.45 -0.19 -15.83
N ASN A 474 -22.86 0.68 -16.75
CA ASN A 474 -22.26 2.00 -16.88
C ASN A 474 -22.49 2.87 -15.62
N ASN A 475 -23.71 2.86 -15.06
CA ASN A 475 -23.96 3.61 -13.83
C ASN A 475 -23.17 3.06 -12.63
N ALA A 476 -23.05 1.74 -12.53
CA ALA A 476 -22.25 1.11 -11.48
C ALA A 476 -20.76 1.40 -11.62
N THR A 477 -20.27 1.59 -12.85
CA THR A 477 -18.88 1.98 -13.09
C THR A 477 -18.61 3.42 -12.69
N LEU A 478 -19.60 4.33 -12.81
CA LEU A 478 -19.47 5.74 -12.44
C LEU A 478 -19.13 5.94 -10.96
N SER A 479 -19.66 5.09 -10.06
CA SER A 479 -19.37 5.18 -8.62
C SER A 479 -17.92 4.86 -8.26
N LEU A 480 -17.21 4.10 -9.10
CA LEU A 480 -15.81 3.76 -8.92
C LEU A 480 -14.86 4.63 -9.76
N LEU A 481 -15.43 5.48 -10.62
CA LEU A 481 -14.66 6.25 -11.61
C LEU A 481 -13.63 7.14 -10.93
N ASP A 482 -14.02 7.81 -9.86
CA ASP A 482 -13.17 8.71 -9.09
C ASP A 482 -11.88 8.01 -8.55
N ILE A 483 -12.04 6.82 -7.95
CA ILE A 483 -10.91 6.03 -7.47
C ILE A 483 -10.03 5.55 -8.62
N ILE A 484 -10.66 5.08 -9.72
CA ILE A 484 -9.95 4.55 -10.89
C ILE A 484 -9.21 5.67 -11.61
N GLU A 485 -9.81 6.83 -11.82
CA GLU A 485 -9.17 7.99 -12.45
C GLU A 485 -8.02 8.53 -11.61
N THR A 486 -8.21 8.62 -10.29
CA THR A 486 -7.13 9.01 -9.38
C THR A 486 -5.96 8.05 -9.45
N PHE A 487 -6.23 6.74 -9.46
CA PHE A 487 -5.20 5.73 -9.63
C PHE A 487 -4.54 5.78 -11.01
N GLN A 488 -5.30 6.04 -12.07
CA GLN A 488 -4.75 6.21 -13.42
C GLN A 488 -3.82 7.43 -13.49
N SER A 489 -4.22 8.56 -12.92
CA SER A 489 -3.35 9.74 -12.81
C SER A 489 -2.02 9.42 -12.13
N PHE A 490 -2.04 8.59 -11.07
CA PHE A 490 -0.82 8.11 -10.43
C PHE A 490 0.05 7.25 -11.37
N ILE A 491 -0.54 6.34 -12.13
CA ILE A 491 0.20 5.52 -13.12
C ILE A 491 0.79 6.37 -14.22
N ASP A 492 0.11 7.41 -14.66
CA ASP A 492 0.62 8.36 -15.66
C ASP A 492 1.83 9.16 -15.13
N GLU A 493 1.82 9.57 -13.86
CA GLU A 493 2.97 10.19 -13.19
C GLU A 493 4.17 9.23 -13.12
N VAL A 494 3.93 7.95 -12.84
CA VAL A 494 4.96 6.90 -12.85
C VAL A 494 5.56 6.73 -14.25
N ALA A 495 4.71 6.70 -15.28
CA ALA A 495 5.15 6.58 -16.66
C ALA A 495 6.00 7.79 -17.10
N LEU A 496 5.58 9.00 -16.73
CA LEU A 496 6.32 10.22 -17.00
C LEU A 496 7.71 10.21 -16.33
N LYS A 497 7.79 9.78 -15.06
CA LYS A 497 9.06 9.65 -14.34
C LYS A 497 9.97 8.60 -14.98
N LYS A 498 9.41 7.46 -15.36
CA LYS A 498 10.12 6.40 -16.09
C LYS A 498 10.72 6.93 -17.39
N GLN A 499 9.95 7.70 -18.17
CA GLN A 499 10.40 8.32 -19.41
C GLN A 499 11.57 9.28 -19.17
N ARG A 500 11.51 10.12 -18.15
CA ARG A 500 12.59 11.04 -17.78
C ARG A 500 13.87 10.30 -17.42
N LEU A 501 13.78 9.21 -16.65
CA LEU A 501 14.93 8.37 -16.31
C LEU A 501 15.54 7.70 -17.54
N GLN A 502 14.73 7.22 -18.47
CA GLN A 502 15.20 6.65 -19.73
C GLN A 502 15.92 7.69 -20.60
N GLN A 503 15.42 8.93 -20.67
CA GLN A 503 16.09 10.02 -21.38
C GLN A 503 17.42 10.40 -20.74
N GLN A 504 17.47 10.44 -19.41
CA GLN A 504 18.67 10.83 -18.66
C GLN A 504 19.79 9.80 -18.73
N PHE A 505 19.45 8.53 -18.56
CA PHE A 505 20.42 7.45 -18.40
C PHE A 505 20.51 6.51 -19.61
N GLY A 506 19.46 6.40 -20.43
CA GLY A 506 19.41 5.52 -21.59
C GLY A 506 20.17 6.05 -22.81
N GLY A 507 20.45 7.36 -22.89
CA GLY A 507 21.21 7.98 -23.99
C GLY A 507 22.73 7.97 -23.79
N LYS A 508 23.25 7.36 -22.71
CA LYS A 508 24.68 7.29 -22.37
C LYS A 508 25.30 5.90 -22.57
N GLY A 509 24.58 4.99 -23.26
CA GLY A 509 25.04 3.65 -23.59
C GLY A 509 25.57 3.53 -25.01
#